data_809994986621aa64eac985a29a8ea04d
#
_entry.id   809994986621aa64eac985a29a8ea04d
#
_cell.length_a   1.000
_cell.length_b   1.000
_cell.length_c   1.000
_cell.angle_alpha   90.00
_cell.angle_beta   90.00
_cell.angle_gamma   90.00
#
_symmetry.space_group_name_H-M   'P 1'
#
loop_
_entity.id
_entity.type
_entity.pdbx_description
1 polymer ?
#
loop_
_entity_poly.entity_id
_entity_poly.type
_entity_poly.pdbx_seq_one_letter_code
_entity_poly.pdbx_strand_id
1 'polypeptide(L)'
;ELVDIEFGPRGLLRVFIDSTAGIQIEDCEAVSRQLSHVFTVDDIDYGRLEVSSPGLDRPLKQARDFVRFAGSLITIRLRQPFQGRRNFEGLLTIEESSRFGLELVEPGPATPRTPGAAKVAAKSAARARRAPARPGAESGEPPSVRKLVFSLDEVERARLVPIVKF
;
A
#
# COMPACT_ATOMS: atom_id res chain seq x y z
N GLU A 1 -10.04 -13.39 -9.83
CA GLU A 1 -8.60 -13.48 -10.16
C GLU A 1 -7.74 -13.82 -8.93
N LEU A 2 -6.64 -14.49 -9.15
CA LEU A 2 -5.65 -14.73 -8.11
C LEU A 2 -4.84 -13.42 -7.86
N VAL A 3 -4.81 -12.97 -6.61
CA VAL A 3 -4.10 -11.76 -6.19
C VAL A 3 -2.73 -12.10 -5.62
N ASP A 4 -2.69 -13.05 -4.68
CA ASP A 4 -1.46 -13.41 -3.97
C ASP A 4 -1.53 -14.81 -3.39
N ILE A 5 -0.36 -15.41 -3.15
CA ILE A 5 -0.19 -16.66 -2.42
C ILE A 5 0.88 -16.42 -1.36
N GLU A 6 0.57 -16.72 -0.10
CA GLU A 6 1.49 -16.63 1.02
C GLU A 6 1.71 -18.01 1.64
N PHE A 7 2.97 -18.31 1.91
CA PHE A 7 3.35 -19.51 2.66
C PHE A 7 3.64 -19.14 4.10
N GLY A 8 2.89 -19.73 5.01
CA GLY A 8 3.07 -19.56 6.45
C GLY A 8 3.73 -20.75 7.13
N PRO A 9 3.96 -20.66 8.42
CA PRO A 9 4.54 -21.74 9.20
C PRO A 9 3.62 -22.97 9.22
N ARG A 10 4.21 -24.16 9.41
CA ARG A 10 3.51 -25.45 9.51
C ARG A 10 2.70 -25.84 8.26
N GLY A 11 3.19 -25.47 7.06
CA GLY A 11 2.49 -25.77 5.82
C GLY A 11 1.22 -24.97 5.58
N LEU A 12 1.05 -23.83 6.24
CA LEU A 12 -0.07 -22.92 5.96
C LEU A 12 0.08 -22.32 4.58
N LEU A 13 -0.93 -22.50 3.74
CA LEU A 13 -1.05 -21.88 2.43
C LEU A 13 -2.24 -20.92 2.43
N ARG A 14 -1.98 -19.64 2.21
CA ARG A 14 -3.00 -18.61 2.04
C ARG A 14 -3.10 -18.19 0.60
N VAL A 15 -4.31 -18.21 0.08
CA VAL A 15 -4.62 -17.80 -1.28
C VAL A 15 -5.57 -16.61 -1.23
N PHE A 16 -5.14 -15.51 -1.83
CA PHE A 16 -5.97 -14.29 -1.92
C PHE A 16 -6.56 -14.19 -3.32
N ILE A 17 -7.88 -14.09 -3.37
CA ILE A 17 -8.65 -13.97 -4.61
C ILE A 17 -9.45 -12.67 -4.63
N ASP A 18 -9.68 -12.11 -5.81
CA ASP A 18 -10.51 -10.91 -5.99
C ASP A 18 -11.38 -11.01 -7.24
N SER A 19 -12.46 -10.23 -7.27
CA SER A 19 -13.35 -10.08 -8.40
C SER A 19 -13.78 -8.63 -8.56
N THR A 20 -14.08 -8.23 -9.79
CA THR A 20 -14.62 -6.89 -10.07
C THR A 20 -15.99 -6.66 -9.45
N ALA A 21 -16.75 -7.75 -9.24
CA ALA A 21 -18.06 -7.73 -8.58
C ALA A 21 -17.98 -7.85 -7.04
N GLY A 22 -16.76 -7.95 -6.48
CA GLY A 22 -16.53 -8.31 -5.09
C GLY A 22 -16.42 -9.81 -4.87
N ILE A 23 -15.93 -10.22 -3.70
CA ILE A 23 -15.78 -11.62 -3.28
C ILE A 23 -16.80 -11.92 -2.20
N GLN A 24 -17.54 -13.01 -2.38
CA GLN A 24 -18.44 -13.57 -1.39
C GLN A 24 -17.82 -14.83 -0.76
N ILE A 25 -18.43 -15.31 0.31
CA ILE A 25 -17.89 -16.47 1.04
C ILE A 25 -17.98 -17.75 0.20
N GLU A 26 -19.02 -17.85 -0.61
CA GLU A 26 -19.26 -18.96 -1.54
C GLU A 26 -18.16 -19.06 -2.60
N ASP A 27 -17.61 -17.94 -3.06
CA ASP A 27 -16.48 -17.89 -3.98
C ASP A 27 -15.22 -18.47 -3.33
N CYS A 28 -14.96 -18.10 -2.08
CA CYS A 28 -13.84 -18.64 -1.31
C CYS A 28 -13.98 -20.15 -1.10
N GLU A 29 -15.18 -20.63 -0.78
CA GLU A 29 -15.47 -22.06 -0.64
C GLU A 29 -15.28 -22.83 -1.93
N ALA A 30 -15.79 -22.31 -3.05
CA ALA A 30 -15.66 -22.94 -4.37
C ALA A 30 -14.19 -23.08 -4.75
N VAL A 31 -13.40 -22.02 -4.60
CA VAL A 31 -11.96 -22.03 -4.88
C VAL A 31 -11.22 -22.96 -3.93
N SER A 32 -11.54 -22.95 -2.64
CA SER A 32 -10.91 -23.84 -1.65
C SER A 32 -11.14 -25.30 -1.99
N ARG A 33 -12.36 -25.69 -2.37
CA ARG A 33 -12.67 -27.06 -2.83
C ARG A 33 -11.89 -27.44 -4.07
N GLN A 34 -11.87 -26.55 -5.07
CA GLN A 34 -11.16 -26.81 -6.32
C GLN A 34 -9.65 -26.97 -6.09
N LEU A 35 -9.03 -26.10 -5.29
CA LEU A 35 -7.60 -26.17 -4.97
C LEU A 35 -7.26 -27.44 -4.18
N SER A 36 -8.12 -27.84 -3.23
CA SER A 36 -7.91 -29.11 -2.49
C SER A 36 -7.90 -30.32 -3.41
N HIS A 37 -8.79 -30.35 -4.42
CA HIS A 37 -8.77 -31.42 -5.44
C HIS A 37 -7.49 -31.39 -6.27
N VAL A 38 -7.09 -30.24 -6.78
CA VAL A 38 -5.87 -30.11 -7.59
C VAL A 38 -4.65 -30.51 -6.79
N PHE A 39 -4.51 -30.06 -5.57
CA PHE A 39 -3.37 -30.39 -4.70
C PHE A 39 -3.30 -31.86 -4.35
N THR A 40 -4.45 -32.52 -4.20
CA THR A 40 -4.51 -33.99 -4.01
C THR A 40 -4.04 -34.74 -5.25
N VAL A 41 -4.44 -34.26 -6.46
CA VAL A 41 -4.04 -34.90 -7.74
C VAL A 41 -2.55 -34.71 -8.02
N ASP A 42 -2.04 -33.50 -7.73
CA ASP A 42 -0.65 -33.12 -8.00
C ASP A 42 0.31 -33.50 -6.85
N ASP A 43 -0.19 -34.21 -5.83
CA ASP A 43 0.57 -34.63 -4.63
C ASP A 43 1.27 -33.45 -3.92
N ILE A 44 0.59 -32.31 -3.86
CA ILE A 44 1.08 -31.10 -3.17
C ILE A 44 0.69 -31.19 -1.69
N ASP A 45 1.70 -31.33 -0.83
CA ASP A 45 1.50 -31.37 0.61
C ASP A 45 1.33 -29.97 1.20
N TYR A 46 0.28 -29.78 1.97
CA TYR A 46 0.02 -28.56 2.73
C TYR A 46 -0.64 -28.90 4.08
N GLY A 47 -0.28 -28.16 5.13
CA GLY A 47 -0.87 -28.39 6.45
C GLY A 47 -2.25 -27.76 6.61
N ARG A 48 -2.48 -26.60 6.01
CA ARG A 48 -3.75 -25.88 6.04
C ARG A 48 -3.89 -24.96 4.82
N LEU A 49 -5.05 -24.98 4.19
CA LEU A 49 -5.42 -24.06 3.09
C LEU A 49 -6.41 -23.00 3.62
N GLU A 50 -6.08 -21.74 3.41
CA GLU A 50 -6.96 -20.60 3.68
C GLU A 50 -7.17 -19.83 2.38
N VAL A 51 -8.44 -19.64 1.97
CA VAL A 51 -8.82 -18.81 0.83
C VAL A 51 -9.57 -17.60 1.33
N SER A 52 -9.14 -16.41 0.93
CA SER A 52 -9.70 -15.14 1.41
C SER A 52 -9.62 -14.05 0.35
N SER A 53 -10.34 -12.94 0.57
CA SER A 53 -10.11 -11.71 -0.18
C SER A 53 -8.91 -10.93 0.41
N PRO A 54 -8.20 -10.11 -0.40
CA PRO A 54 -7.06 -9.32 0.08
C PRO A 54 -7.45 -8.19 1.04
N GLY A 55 -8.75 -7.93 1.24
CA GLY A 55 -9.23 -6.82 2.05
C GLY A 55 -9.11 -5.47 1.36
N LEU A 56 -9.29 -4.39 2.15
CA LEU A 56 -9.29 -3.01 1.65
C LEU A 56 -7.89 -2.50 1.27
N ASP A 57 -6.84 -3.09 1.81
CA ASP A 57 -5.44 -2.74 1.59
C ASP A 57 -4.76 -3.68 0.58
N ARG A 58 -5.47 -4.00 -0.50
CA ARG A 58 -5.01 -4.90 -1.57
C ARG A 58 -3.58 -4.59 -2.00
N PRO A 59 -2.67 -5.59 -2.03
CA PRO A 59 -1.35 -5.41 -2.58
C PRO A 59 -1.39 -5.27 -4.11
N LEU A 60 -0.58 -4.35 -4.65
CA LEU A 60 -0.38 -4.14 -6.09
C LEU A 60 0.96 -4.76 -6.47
N LYS A 61 0.96 -5.86 -7.22
CA LYS A 61 2.18 -6.59 -7.58
C LYS A 61 2.48 -6.58 -9.08
N GLN A 62 1.47 -6.49 -9.91
CA GLN A 62 1.59 -6.61 -11.35
C GLN A 62 1.22 -5.30 -12.05
N ALA A 63 1.78 -5.06 -13.25
CA ALA A 63 1.48 -3.87 -14.04
C ALA A 63 -0.03 -3.65 -14.24
N ARG A 64 -0.78 -4.72 -14.45
CA ARG A 64 -2.24 -4.67 -14.61
C ARG A 64 -2.96 -4.14 -13.37
N ASP A 65 -2.42 -4.38 -12.16
CA ASP A 65 -3.00 -3.85 -10.92
C ASP A 65 -2.84 -2.33 -10.88
N PHE A 66 -1.66 -1.81 -11.26
CA PHE A 66 -1.41 -0.38 -11.32
C PHE A 66 -2.27 0.32 -12.38
N VAL A 67 -2.49 -0.33 -13.53
CA VAL A 67 -3.39 0.20 -14.56
C VAL A 67 -4.85 0.19 -14.05
N ARG A 68 -5.29 -0.90 -13.44
CA ARG A 68 -6.66 -1.05 -12.91
C ARG A 68 -6.99 -0.02 -11.83
N PHE A 69 -6.03 0.26 -10.96
CA PHE A 69 -6.22 1.16 -9.82
C PHE A 69 -5.63 2.57 -10.04
N ALA A 70 -5.40 2.95 -11.30
CA ALA A 70 -5.05 4.32 -11.64
C ALA A 70 -6.11 5.31 -11.12
N GLY A 71 -5.69 6.42 -10.54
CA GLY A 71 -6.55 7.39 -9.87
C GLY A 71 -6.91 7.04 -8.43
N SER A 72 -6.44 5.89 -7.91
CA SER A 72 -6.63 5.53 -6.50
C SER A 72 -5.46 5.99 -5.64
N LEU A 73 -5.73 6.22 -4.36
CA LEU A 73 -4.68 6.50 -3.38
C LEU A 73 -3.94 5.21 -3.05
N ILE A 74 -2.62 5.24 -3.19
CA ILE A 74 -1.76 4.10 -2.89
C ILE A 74 -0.61 4.50 -1.99
N THR A 75 -0.10 3.53 -1.23
CA THR A 75 1.17 3.64 -0.53
C THR A 75 2.18 2.75 -1.26
N ILE A 76 3.34 3.30 -1.58
CA ILE A 76 4.45 2.55 -2.16
C ILE A 76 5.67 2.58 -1.25
N ARG A 77 6.44 1.49 -1.29
CA ARG A 77 7.77 1.41 -0.72
C ARG A 77 8.76 1.11 -1.83
N LEU A 78 9.73 1.98 -2.01
CA LEU A 78 10.80 1.82 -2.99
C LEU A 78 11.93 0.94 -2.45
N ARG A 79 12.57 0.18 -3.32
CA ARG A 79 13.76 -0.63 -3.02
C ARG A 79 14.95 0.27 -2.65
N GLN A 80 15.10 1.38 -3.36
CA GLN A 80 16.11 2.40 -3.09
C GLN A 80 15.46 3.68 -2.54
N PRO A 81 16.11 4.39 -1.61
CA PRO A 81 15.57 5.64 -1.11
C PRO A 81 15.60 6.73 -2.20
N PHE A 82 14.48 7.41 -2.38
CA PHE A 82 14.39 8.62 -3.18
C PHE A 82 14.34 9.83 -2.23
N GLN A 83 15.26 10.77 -2.37
CA GLN A 83 15.40 11.93 -1.47
C GLN A 83 15.43 11.54 0.03
N GLY A 84 16.10 10.43 0.36
CA GLY A 84 16.23 9.94 1.74
C GLY A 84 14.99 9.22 2.29
N ARG A 85 13.93 9.03 1.50
CA ARG A 85 12.71 8.33 1.89
C ARG A 85 12.46 7.12 0.99
N ARG A 86 11.86 6.07 1.56
CA ARG A 86 11.45 4.86 0.82
C ARG A 86 9.93 4.74 0.71
N ASN A 87 9.19 5.31 1.66
CA ASN A 87 7.74 5.21 1.70
C ASN A 87 7.12 6.50 1.19
N PHE A 88 6.21 6.36 0.25
CA PHE A 88 5.47 7.45 -0.37
C PHE A 88 3.98 7.10 -0.42
N GLU A 89 3.13 8.11 -0.29
CA GLU A 89 1.69 7.99 -0.42
C GLU A 89 1.21 9.05 -1.41
N GLY A 90 0.31 8.66 -2.30
CA GLY A 90 -0.21 9.58 -3.30
C GLY A 90 -1.20 8.90 -4.25
N LEU A 91 -1.74 9.71 -5.17
CA LEU A 91 -2.61 9.24 -6.23
C LEU A 91 -1.78 8.58 -7.33
N LEU A 92 -2.15 7.37 -7.70
CA LEU A 92 -1.51 6.63 -8.78
C LEU A 92 -1.93 7.19 -10.13
N THR A 93 -0.95 7.55 -10.95
CA THR A 93 -1.15 7.98 -12.35
C THR A 93 -0.41 7.04 -13.30
N ILE A 94 -0.90 6.94 -14.53
CA ILE A 94 -0.24 6.19 -15.59
C ILE A 94 0.58 7.18 -16.41
N GLU A 95 1.86 6.87 -16.59
CA GLU A 95 2.76 7.61 -17.47
C GLU A 95 3.01 6.85 -18.77
N GLU A 96 3.64 7.49 -19.74
CA GLU A 96 4.01 6.84 -20.98
C GLU A 96 5.10 5.76 -20.77
N SER A 97 5.10 4.75 -21.62
CA SER A 97 6.14 3.71 -21.69
C SER A 97 6.30 2.83 -20.45
N SER A 98 5.17 2.32 -19.90
CA SER A 98 5.18 1.37 -18.77
C SER A 98 5.73 1.95 -17.46
N ARG A 99 5.75 3.26 -17.31
CA ARG A 99 6.06 3.96 -16.08
C ARG A 99 4.78 4.40 -15.38
N PHE A 100 4.86 4.49 -14.07
CA PHE A 100 3.78 4.95 -13.22
C PHE A 100 4.20 6.22 -12.50
N GLY A 101 3.24 7.12 -12.31
CA GLY A 101 3.42 8.33 -11.53
C GLY A 101 2.70 8.22 -10.19
N LEU A 102 3.23 8.88 -9.19
CA LEU A 102 2.57 9.07 -7.91
C LEU A 102 2.50 10.58 -7.66
N GLU A 103 1.30 11.11 -7.68
CA GLU A 103 1.05 12.49 -7.22
C GLU A 103 1.06 12.47 -5.70
N LEU A 104 2.17 12.93 -5.11
CA LEU A 104 2.40 12.85 -3.68
C LEU A 104 1.34 13.70 -2.95
N VAL A 105 0.59 13.06 -2.08
CA VAL A 105 -0.20 13.74 -1.07
C VAL A 105 0.76 14.04 0.07
N GLU A 106 1.01 15.33 0.35
CA GLU A 106 1.80 15.67 1.54
C GLU A 106 1.10 15.08 2.75
N PRO A 107 1.79 14.23 3.54
CA PRO A 107 1.21 13.76 4.78
C PRO A 107 0.97 15.00 5.65
N GLY A 108 -0.29 15.30 5.92
CA GLY A 108 -0.65 16.22 6.98
C GLY A 108 0.12 15.81 8.25
N PRO A 109 0.32 16.70 9.23
CA PRO A 109 1.19 16.48 10.38
C PRO A 109 0.91 15.08 10.96
N ALA A 110 1.90 14.20 10.85
CA ALA A 110 1.81 12.80 11.22
C ALA A 110 1.38 12.68 12.69
N THR A 111 0.17 12.20 12.91
CA THR A 111 -0.21 11.71 14.23
C THR A 111 0.69 10.52 14.55
N PRO A 112 1.51 10.56 15.60
CA PRO A 112 2.40 9.46 15.94
C PRO A 112 1.55 8.25 16.37
N ARG A 113 1.54 7.21 15.54
CA ARG A 113 0.81 5.95 15.78
C ARG A 113 1.51 4.98 16.75
N THR A 114 2.45 5.44 17.55
CA THR A 114 3.14 4.60 18.55
C THR A 114 2.91 5.15 19.96
N PRO A 115 2.45 4.33 20.93
CA PRO A 115 2.21 4.76 22.30
C PRO A 115 3.45 5.28 23.05
N GLY A 116 4.65 5.13 22.48
CA GLY A 116 5.90 5.59 23.08
C GLY A 116 6.37 6.98 22.63
N ALA A 117 5.84 7.54 21.54
CA ALA A 117 6.34 8.79 20.94
C ALA A 117 5.76 10.06 21.61
N ALA A 118 4.69 9.94 22.38
CA ALA A 118 4.04 11.09 23.03
C ALA A 118 4.90 11.77 24.11
N LYS A 119 5.85 11.06 24.74
CA LYS A 119 6.72 11.63 25.79
C LYS A 119 7.89 12.46 25.23
N VAL A 120 8.30 12.25 23.98
CA VAL A 120 9.45 12.97 23.38
C VAL A 120 8.98 14.26 22.71
N ALA A 121 7.76 14.30 22.18
CA ALA A 121 7.21 15.50 21.51
C ALA A 121 6.89 16.64 22.50
N ALA A 122 6.50 16.31 23.73
CA ALA A 122 6.20 17.33 24.76
C ALA A 122 7.45 18.11 25.23
N LYS A 123 8.64 17.51 25.14
CA LYS A 123 9.89 18.15 25.59
C LYS A 123 10.51 19.06 24.52
N SER A 124 10.22 18.86 23.24
CA SER A 124 10.66 19.70 22.12
C SER A 124 9.78 20.94 21.94
N ALA A 125 8.48 20.85 22.23
CA ALA A 125 7.55 21.99 22.14
C ALA A 125 7.82 23.09 23.18
N ALA A 126 8.38 22.74 24.36
CA ALA A 126 8.72 23.70 25.39
C ALA A 126 9.96 24.55 25.06
N ARG A 127 10.84 24.07 24.16
CA ARG A 127 12.06 24.77 23.75
C ARG A 127 11.85 25.75 22.58
N ALA A 128 10.78 25.57 21.80
CA ALA A 128 10.49 26.38 20.61
C ALA A 128 9.82 27.73 20.91
N ARG A 129 9.39 27.98 22.16
CA ARG A 129 8.71 29.24 22.55
C ARG A 129 9.63 30.42 22.87
N ARG A 130 10.94 30.32 22.63
CA ARG A 130 11.91 31.37 23.02
C ARG A 130 12.70 31.97 21.86
N ALA A 131 12.27 31.85 20.64
CA ALA A 131 12.89 32.54 19.50
C ALA A 131 11.96 33.62 18.96
N PRO A 132 12.44 34.85 18.71
CA PRO A 132 11.61 35.94 18.22
C PRO A 132 11.21 35.68 16.75
N ALA A 133 9.95 35.95 16.45
CA ALA A 133 9.38 35.88 15.12
C ALA A 133 10.10 36.87 14.17
N ARG A 134 10.62 36.40 13.06
CA ARG A 134 10.98 37.23 11.92
C ARG A 134 9.75 37.35 11.01
N PRO A 135 9.29 38.56 10.69
CA PRO A 135 8.24 38.77 9.70
C PRO A 135 8.86 38.79 8.30
N GLY A 136 8.26 38.11 7.36
CA GLY A 136 8.53 38.32 5.96
C GLY A 136 8.96 37.09 5.20
N ALA A 137 7.99 36.40 4.58
CA ALA A 137 8.01 35.92 3.21
C ALA A 137 6.63 35.34 2.88
N GLU A 138 5.72 36.22 2.47
CA GLU A 138 4.62 35.82 1.59
C GLU A 138 5.23 35.50 0.23
N SER A 139 5.20 34.25 -0.13
CA SER A 139 5.21 33.82 -1.52
C SER A 139 4.28 32.63 -1.61
N GLY A 140 3.00 32.95 -1.94
CA GLY A 140 2.00 31.97 -2.35
C GLY A 140 2.43 31.31 -3.66
N GLU A 141 3.28 30.31 -3.59
CA GLU A 141 3.41 29.33 -4.65
C GLU A 141 2.23 28.37 -4.52
N PRO A 142 1.51 28.07 -5.64
CA PRO A 142 0.52 27.03 -5.63
C PRO A 142 1.17 25.72 -5.16
N PRO A 143 0.45 24.82 -4.46
CA PRO A 143 1.02 23.57 -3.99
C PRO A 143 1.62 22.84 -5.18
N SER A 144 2.93 22.80 -5.26
CA SER A 144 3.64 22.05 -6.28
C SER A 144 3.33 20.59 -6.03
N VAL A 145 2.42 20.03 -6.82
CA VAL A 145 2.12 18.60 -6.83
C VAL A 145 3.42 17.91 -7.19
N ARG A 146 4.10 17.40 -6.18
CA ARG A 146 5.34 16.66 -6.38
C ARG A 146 4.98 15.31 -6.94
N LYS A 147 5.29 15.11 -8.21
CA LYS A 147 5.07 13.85 -8.91
C LYS A 147 6.34 13.00 -8.83
N LEU A 148 6.18 11.80 -8.32
CA LEU A 148 7.23 10.79 -8.33
C LEU A 148 6.94 9.83 -9.49
N VAL A 149 7.86 9.71 -10.45
CA VAL A 149 7.78 8.73 -11.55
C VAL A 149 8.66 7.55 -11.20
N PHE A 150 8.12 6.34 -11.31
CA PHE A 150 8.81 5.10 -10.96
C PHE A 150 8.45 3.96 -11.93
N SER A 151 9.30 2.95 -11.98
CA SER A 151 9.04 1.67 -12.66
C SER A 151 8.70 0.58 -11.64
N LEU A 152 8.07 -0.50 -12.10
CA LEU A 152 7.72 -1.63 -11.22
C LEU A 152 8.93 -2.25 -10.53
N ASP A 153 10.09 -2.28 -11.20
CA ASP A 153 11.33 -2.85 -10.68
C ASP A 153 11.87 -2.07 -9.46
N GLU A 154 11.54 -0.78 -9.38
CA GLU A 154 11.93 0.09 -8.27
C GLU A 154 11.04 -0.07 -7.04
N VAL A 155 9.87 -0.70 -7.20
CA VAL A 155 8.90 -0.89 -6.12
C VAL A 155 9.21 -2.19 -5.37
N GLU A 156 9.40 -2.08 -4.06
CA GLU A 156 9.49 -3.23 -3.15
C GLU A 156 8.09 -3.73 -2.78
N ARG A 157 7.18 -2.79 -2.50
CA ARG A 157 5.80 -3.08 -2.11
C ARG A 157 4.89 -1.90 -2.46
N ALA A 158 3.70 -2.20 -2.95
CA ALA A 158 2.63 -1.22 -3.13
C ALA A 158 1.31 -1.79 -2.57
N ARG A 159 0.48 -0.91 -1.99
CA ARG A 159 -0.84 -1.26 -1.47
C ARG A 159 -1.83 -0.13 -1.72
N LEU A 160 -3.08 -0.48 -1.93
CA LEU A 160 -4.19 0.48 -1.91
C LEU A 160 -4.35 1.06 -0.51
N VAL A 161 -4.66 2.35 -0.44
CA VAL A 161 -5.11 3.01 0.80
C VAL A 161 -6.62 3.06 0.76
N PRO A 162 -7.32 2.43 1.72
CA PRO A 162 -8.77 2.46 1.75
C PRO A 162 -9.26 3.87 2.04
N ILE A 163 -10.07 4.43 1.13
CA ILE A 163 -10.79 5.68 1.39
C ILE A 163 -12.03 5.32 2.20
N VAL A 164 -11.92 5.37 3.52
CA VAL A 164 -13.07 5.22 4.41
C VAL A 164 -13.82 6.54 4.41
N LYS A 165 -14.93 6.61 3.67
CA LYS A 165 -15.90 7.71 3.83
C LYS A 165 -16.73 7.38 5.06
N PHE A 166 -16.59 8.18 6.11
CA PHE A 166 -17.51 8.20 7.26
C PHE A 166 -18.72 9.04 6.93
#